data_f6ee66b077e82028ddd76565fb84c362
#
_entry.id   f6ee66b077e82028ddd76565fb84c362
#
_cell.length_a   1.000
_cell.length_b   1.000
_cell.length_c   1.000
_cell.angle_alpha   90.00
_cell.angle_beta   90.00
_cell.angle_gamma   90.00
#
_symmetry.space_group_name_H-M   'P 1'
#
loop_
_entity.id
_entity.type
_entity.pdbx_description
1 polymer ?
#
loop_
_entity_poly.entity_id
_entity_poly.type
_entity_poly.pdbx_seq_one_letter_code
_entity_poly.pdbx_strand_id
1 'polypeptide(L)'
;ERIRYFKTNYPRMSAAAIYRQLKSDGSVINGQVSESTVSRFVKRLQSELRQTPNKDMRRYERPHINEVWCGDSSVGPRLTDPDGKKHRVYIIALIDDASRFITGIDVFYHDNFINLMSVMKSAIAKYGRPKVFNFDNGKSYKNRQMELLAARIGTTLSYCQPYTPTGKAKIE
;
A
#
# COMPACT_ATOMS: atom_id res chain seq x y z
N GLU A 1 22.57 12.58 -21.23
CA GLU A 1 21.10 12.66 -21.41
C GLU A 1 20.44 11.29 -21.49
N ARG A 2 20.85 10.36 -22.34
CA ARG A 2 20.22 9.04 -22.54
C ARG A 2 20.15 8.19 -21.26
N ILE A 3 21.20 8.15 -20.44
CA ILE A 3 21.18 7.41 -19.17
C ILE A 3 20.18 8.03 -18.20
N ARG A 4 20.07 9.36 -18.15
CA ARG A 4 19.07 10.06 -17.35
C ARG A 4 17.66 9.68 -17.81
N TYR A 5 17.41 9.72 -19.12
CA TYR A 5 16.15 9.29 -19.71
C TYR A 5 15.75 7.88 -19.27
N PHE A 6 16.65 6.88 -19.37
CA PHE A 6 16.36 5.52 -18.96
C PHE A 6 16.07 5.42 -17.45
N LYS A 7 16.81 6.16 -16.61
CA LYS A 7 16.59 6.11 -15.16
C LYS A 7 15.33 6.84 -14.71
N THR A 8 14.89 7.88 -15.42
CA THR A 8 13.64 8.57 -15.14
C THR A 8 12.43 7.74 -15.55
N ASN A 9 12.46 7.17 -16.77
CA ASN A 9 11.31 6.43 -17.30
C ASN A 9 11.27 4.95 -16.85
N TYR A 10 12.44 4.37 -16.55
CA TYR A 10 12.60 2.97 -16.13
C TYR A 10 13.49 2.88 -14.87
N PRO A 11 13.01 3.30 -13.68
CA PRO A 11 13.82 3.41 -12.46
C PRO A 11 14.50 2.08 -12.05
N ARG A 12 13.84 0.95 -12.35
CA ARG A 12 14.32 -0.40 -12.01
C ARG A 12 15.35 -0.97 -12.99
N MET A 13 15.58 -0.32 -14.12
CA MET A 13 16.54 -0.81 -15.13
C MET A 13 17.95 -0.81 -14.55
N SER A 14 18.66 -1.95 -14.64
CA SER A 14 20.03 -2.09 -14.14
C SER A 14 21.02 -1.31 -15.02
N ALA A 15 22.17 -0.94 -14.46
CA ALA A 15 23.23 -0.25 -15.22
C ALA A 15 23.73 -1.09 -16.41
N ALA A 16 23.83 -2.42 -16.23
CA ALA A 16 24.17 -3.35 -17.30
C ALA A 16 23.14 -3.38 -18.43
N ALA A 17 21.85 -3.35 -18.09
CA ALA A 17 20.78 -3.28 -19.09
C ALA A 17 20.80 -1.95 -19.86
N ILE A 18 21.03 -0.84 -19.15
CA ILE A 18 21.19 0.49 -19.78
C ILE A 18 22.39 0.47 -20.73
N TYR A 19 23.54 -0.09 -20.31
CA TYR A 19 24.72 -0.17 -21.15
C TYR A 19 24.48 -0.99 -22.43
N ARG A 20 23.82 -2.15 -22.33
CA ARG A 20 23.42 -2.95 -23.49
C ARG A 20 22.49 -2.19 -24.43
N GLN A 21 21.55 -1.43 -23.91
CA GLN A 21 20.63 -0.62 -24.71
C GLN A 21 21.36 0.51 -25.45
N LEU A 22 22.31 1.20 -24.77
CA LEU A 22 23.15 2.24 -25.37
C LEU A 22 24.05 1.71 -26.49
N LYS A 23 24.49 0.45 -26.41
CA LYS A 23 25.21 -0.23 -27.49
C LYS A 23 24.27 -0.56 -28.65
N SER A 24 23.10 -1.08 -28.35
CA SER A 24 22.10 -1.50 -29.36
C SER A 24 21.58 -0.32 -30.17
N ASP A 25 21.40 0.85 -29.56
CA ASP A 25 20.92 2.06 -30.24
C ASP A 25 22.01 2.94 -30.83
N GLY A 26 23.27 2.45 -30.81
CA GLY A 26 24.41 3.15 -31.37
C GLY A 26 24.90 4.38 -30.60
N SER A 27 24.30 4.66 -29.43
CA SER A 27 24.68 5.81 -28.58
C SER A 27 26.05 5.66 -27.94
N VAL A 28 26.61 4.43 -27.93
CA VAL A 28 27.94 4.11 -27.42
C VAL A 28 28.62 3.16 -28.41
N ILE A 29 29.74 3.61 -29.00
CA ILE A 29 30.57 2.79 -29.89
C ILE A 29 31.50 1.92 -29.04
N ASN A 30 31.81 0.71 -29.53
CA ASN A 30 32.71 -0.23 -28.85
C ASN A 30 34.03 0.45 -28.48
N GLY A 31 34.43 0.39 -27.22
CA GLY A 31 35.69 0.93 -26.70
C GLY A 31 35.63 2.38 -26.18
N GLN A 32 34.58 3.17 -26.49
CA GLN A 32 34.48 4.56 -26.01
C GLN A 32 34.10 4.65 -24.53
N VAL A 33 33.18 3.78 -24.06
CA VAL A 33 32.70 3.79 -22.69
C VAL A 33 32.60 2.35 -22.19
N SER A 34 33.11 2.08 -21.00
CA SER A 34 33.00 0.77 -20.38
C SER A 34 31.69 0.65 -19.55
N GLU A 35 31.24 -0.58 -19.33
CA GLU A 35 30.08 -0.86 -18.48
C GLU A 35 30.28 -0.32 -17.05
N SER A 36 31.51 -0.41 -16.52
CA SER A 36 31.86 0.12 -15.20
C SER A 36 31.71 1.65 -15.12
N THR A 37 32.01 2.37 -16.22
CA THR A 37 31.79 3.81 -16.29
C THR A 37 30.32 4.16 -16.26
N VAL A 38 29.46 3.43 -17.00
CA VAL A 38 28.01 3.60 -16.96
C VAL A 38 27.48 3.27 -15.56
N SER A 39 27.98 2.22 -14.93
CA SER A 39 27.58 1.83 -13.57
C SER A 39 27.91 2.91 -12.53
N ARG A 40 29.11 3.49 -12.58
CA ARG A 40 29.50 4.62 -11.71
C ARG A 40 28.63 5.85 -11.94
N PHE A 41 28.34 6.18 -13.20
CA PHE A 41 27.46 7.29 -13.53
C PHE A 41 26.03 7.07 -13.02
N VAL A 42 25.48 5.87 -13.20
CA VAL A 42 24.14 5.50 -12.69
C VAL A 42 24.08 5.59 -11.15
N LYS A 43 25.13 5.12 -10.44
CA LYS A 43 25.20 5.27 -8.97
C LYS A 43 25.20 6.73 -8.54
N ARG A 44 26.00 7.58 -9.19
CA ARG A 44 26.03 9.03 -8.90
C ARG A 44 24.68 9.69 -9.20
N LEU A 45 24.09 9.38 -10.35
CA LEU A 45 22.76 9.88 -10.70
C LEU A 45 21.69 9.45 -9.70
N GLN A 46 21.75 8.22 -9.20
CA GLN A 46 20.83 7.74 -8.17
C GLN A 46 21.02 8.46 -6.82
N SER A 47 22.27 8.83 -6.46
CA SER A 47 22.50 9.64 -5.26
C SER A 47 22.00 11.07 -5.44
N GLU A 48 22.16 11.68 -6.59
CA GLU A 48 21.58 12.98 -6.93
C GLU A 48 20.03 12.95 -6.88
N LEU A 49 19.43 11.91 -7.45
CA LEU A 49 17.96 11.73 -7.42
C LEU A 49 17.40 11.41 -6.03
N ARG A 50 18.20 10.78 -5.15
CA ARG A 50 17.83 10.55 -3.75
C ARG A 50 17.98 11.80 -2.89
N GLN A 51 18.72 12.81 -3.35
CA GLN A 51 18.84 14.12 -2.70
C GLN A 51 17.67 15.07 -3.05
N THR A 52 16.76 14.71 -3.97
CA THR A 52 15.45 15.34 -3.98
C THR A 52 14.84 15.12 -2.59
N PRO A 53 14.39 16.18 -1.90
CA PRO A 53 13.95 16.08 -0.52
C PRO A 53 12.95 14.93 -0.44
N ASN A 54 13.21 13.99 0.47
CA ASN A 54 12.26 12.94 0.80
C ASN A 54 10.91 13.62 0.87
N LYS A 55 9.97 13.21 0.00
CA LYS A 55 8.58 13.60 0.07
C LYS A 55 8.26 13.59 1.55
N ASP A 56 7.97 14.76 2.11
CA ASP A 56 7.91 15.02 3.54
C ASP A 56 7.11 13.89 4.19
N MET A 57 7.82 12.94 4.79
CA MET A 57 7.24 11.78 5.46
C MET A 57 6.76 12.17 6.86
N ARG A 58 6.34 13.45 7.02
CA ARG A 58 5.67 13.89 8.21
C ARG A 58 4.49 12.96 8.46
N ARG A 59 4.35 12.62 9.70
CA ARG A 59 3.23 11.88 10.24
C ARG A 59 1.92 12.52 9.76
N TYR A 60 1.35 11.94 8.71
CA TYR A 60 0.13 12.44 8.11
C TYR A 60 -1.03 11.99 9.00
N GLU A 61 -1.54 12.91 9.82
CA GLU A 61 -2.73 12.69 10.64
C GLU A 61 -3.85 13.56 10.12
N ARG A 62 -5.04 13.00 10.09
CA ARG A 62 -6.24 13.79 9.80
C ARG A 62 -6.57 14.67 11.00
N PRO A 63 -7.03 15.91 10.79
CA PRO A 63 -7.31 16.83 11.89
C PRO A 63 -8.57 16.46 12.70
N HIS A 64 -9.51 15.73 12.08
CA HIS A 64 -10.78 15.43 12.72
C HIS A 64 -11.10 13.94 12.69
N ILE A 65 -11.76 13.49 13.76
CA ILE A 65 -12.30 12.12 13.86
C ILE A 65 -13.34 11.87 12.76
N ASN A 66 -13.50 10.62 12.37
CA ASN A 66 -14.43 10.20 11.31
C ASN A 66 -14.12 10.79 9.92
N GLU A 67 -12.95 11.38 9.70
CA GLU A 67 -12.55 11.76 8.35
C GLU A 67 -12.08 10.54 7.55
N VAL A 68 -11.18 9.75 8.11
CA VAL A 68 -10.65 8.55 7.47
C VAL A 68 -10.61 7.40 8.45
N TRP A 69 -11.22 6.29 8.09
CA TRP A 69 -10.99 5.03 8.76
C TRP A 69 -10.13 4.11 7.90
N CYS A 70 -9.05 3.61 8.47
CA CYS A 70 -8.20 2.61 7.84
C CYS A 70 -8.63 1.23 8.27
N GLY A 71 -8.73 0.29 7.32
CA GLY A 71 -9.07 -1.09 7.61
C GLY A 71 -7.99 -2.05 7.11
N ASP A 72 -7.74 -3.08 7.91
CA ASP A 72 -6.84 -4.17 7.56
C ASP A 72 -7.29 -5.49 8.17
N SER A 73 -6.80 -6.58 7.62
CA SER A 73 -6.97 -7.92 8.17
C SER A 73 -5.62 -8.56 8.44
N SER A 74 -5.52 -9.20 9.58
CA SER A 74 -4.31 -9.91 10.00
C SER A 74 -4.64 -11.37 10.33
N VAL A 75 -3.66 -12.24 10.13
CA VAL A 75 -3.76 -13.63 10.57
C VAL A 75 -3.61 -13.67 12.08
N GLY A 76 -4.65 -14.12 12.76
CA GLY A 76 -4.65 -14.32 14.20
C GLY A 76 -4.04 -15.66 14.63
N PRO A 77 -4.14 -15.99 15.92
CA PRO A 77 -3.69 -17.27 16.46
C PRO A 77 -4.48 -18.43 15.87
N ARG A 78 -3.98 -19.65 16.06
CA ARG A 78 -4.76 -20.85 15.78
C ARG A 78 -5.60 -21.18 17.00
N LEU A 79 -6.89 -21.28 16.81
CA LEU A 79 -7.82 -21.77 17.83
C LEU A 79 -8.01 -23.27 17.69
N THR A 80 -8.07 -23.96 18.83
CA THR A 80 -8.37 -25.39 18.88
C THR A 80 -9.83 -25.54 19.30
N ASP A 81 -10.64 -26.20 18.50
CA ASP A 81 -12.02 -26.49 18.85
C ASP A 81 -12.12 -27.64 19.87
N PRO A 82 -13.33 -27.93 20.40
CA PRO A 82 -13.53 -29.01 21.35
C PRO A 82 -13.08 -30.39 20.83
N ASP A 83 -13.10 -30.61 19.53
CA ASP A 83 -12.71 -31.84 18.88
C ASP A 83 -11.18 -31.93 18.65
N GLY A 84 -10.42 -30.97 19.15
CA GLY A 84 -8.96 -30.92 19.05
C GLY A 84 -8.43 -30.42 17.69
N LYS A 85 -9.30 -30.00 16.77
CA LYS A 85 -8.92 -29.50 15.45
C LYS A 85 -8.48 -28.05 15.52
N LYS A 86 -7.33 -27.75 14.91
CA LYS A 86 -6.77 -26.39 14.86
C LYS A 86 -7.27 -25.61 13.65
N HIS A 87 -7.91 -24.49 13.90
CA HIS A 87 -8.40 -23.55 12.90
C HIS A 87 -7.59 -22.27 12.91
N ARG A 88 -7.28 -21.75 11.71
CA ARG A 88 -6.72 -20.41 11.55
C ARG A 88 -7.86 -19.40 11.69
N VAL A 89 -7.60 -18.30 12.39
CA VAL A 89 -8.51 -17.16 12.46
C VAL A 89 -7.91 -15.93 11.85
N TYR A 90 -8.75 -14.97 11.51
CA TYR A 90 -8.41 -13.69 10.94
C TYR A 90 -9.01 -12.61 11.81
N ILE A 91 -8.21 -11.61 12.14
CA ILE A 91 -8.63 -10.42 12.86
C ILE A 91 -8.87 -9.33 11.81
N ILE A 92 -10.10 -8.82 11.74
CA ILE A 92 -10.44 -7.69 10.88
C ILE A 92 -10.62 -6.48 11.78
N ALA A 93 -9.87 -5.40 11.51
CA ALA A 93 -9.92 -4.19 12.33
C ALA A 93 -10.11 -2.93 11.49
N LEU A 94 -10.78 -1.94 12.08
CA LEU A 94 -10.95 -0.59 11.56
C LEU A 94 -10.43 0.39 12.61
N ILE A 95 -9.59 1.32 12.19
CA ILE A 95 -9.01 2.37 13.05
C ILE A 95 -9.32 3.74 12.47
N ASP A 96 -9.70 4.67 13.32
CA ASP A 96 -9.81 6.08 12.95
C ASP A 96 -8.43 6.74 12.85
N ASP A 97 -8.16 7.40 11.74
CA ASP A 97 -6.85 7.95 11.41
C ASP A 97 -6.42 9.08 12.35
N ALA A 98 -7.35 9.90 12.80
CA ALA A 98 -7.10 11.03 13.67
C ALA A 98 -6.86 10.61 15.13
N SER A 99 -7.79 9.85 15.70
CA SER A 99 -7.78 9.49 17.13
C SER A 99 -6.96 8.24 17.44
N ARG A 100 -6.67 7.41 16.45
CA ARG A 100 -6.08 6.05 16.62
C ARG A 100 -7.01 5.09 17.35
N PHE A 101 -8.26 5.46 17.49
CA PHE A 101 -9.27 4.64 18.12
C PHE A 101 -9.69 3.50 17.20
N ILE A 102 -9.76 2.28 17.73
CA ILE A 102 -10.27 1.12 16.99
C ILE A 102 -11.79 1.23 16.98
N THR A 103 -12.34 1.60 15.82
CA THR A 103 -13.77 1.78 15.62
C THR A 103 -14.51 0.46 15.43
N GLY A 104 -13.83 -0.57 14.96
CA GLY A 104 -14.36 -1.91 14.83
C GLY A 104 -13.26 -2.96 14.82
N ILE A 105 -13.49 -4.06 15.50
CA ILE A 105 -12.61 -5.22 15.49
C ILE A 105 -13.44 -6.48 15.76
N ASP A 106 -13.14 -7.54 15.02
CA ASP A 106 -13.72 -8.84 15.27
C ASP A 106 -12.83 -9.95 14.71
N VAL A 107 -13.11 -11.19 15.11
CA VAL A 107 -12.32 -12.38 14.80
C VAL A 107 -13.18 -13.37 14.03
N PHE A 108 -12.66 -13.85 12.88
CA PHE A 108 -13.38 -14.73 11.98
C PHE A 108 -12.53 -15.90 11.52
N TYR A 109 -13.16 -16.99 11.11
CA TYR A 109 -12.48 -18.12 10.47
C TYR A 109 -12.10 -17.85 9.00
N HIS A 110 -12.64 -16.81 8.39
CA HIS A 110 -12.40 -16.45 6.99
C HIS A 110 -12.21 -14.95 6.81
N ASP A 111 -11.21 -14.55 6.04
CA ASP A 111 -11.05 -13.18 5.56
C ASP A 111 -11.82 -13.01 4.26
N ASN A 112 -13.03 -12.46 4.35
CA ASN A 112 -13.91 -12.23 3.22
C ASN A 112 -14.73 -10.94 3.38
N PHE A 113 -15.35 -10.52 2.28
CA PHE A 113 -16.16 -9.30 2.22
C PHE A 113 -17.32 -9.30 3.24
N ILE A 114 -17.97 -10.43 3.48
CA ILE A 114 -19.13 -10.53 4.38
C ILE A 114 -18.72 -10.21 5.82
N ASN A 115 -17.60 -10.77 6.27
CA ASN A 115 -17.07 -10.56 7.61
C ASN A 115 -16.59 -9.11 7.78
N LEU A 116 -15.89 -8.56 6.79
CA LEU A 116 -15.52 -7.14 6.76
C LEU A 116 -16.76 -6.24 6.84
N MET A 117 -17.80 -6.53 6.07
CA MET A 117 -19.05 -5.77 6.09
C MET A 117 -19.74 -5.82 7.46
N SER A 118 -19.66 -6.95 8.17
CA SER A 118 -20.19 -7.08 9.55
C SER A 118 -19.47 -6.12 10.50
N VAL A 119 -18.12 -6.08 10.46
CA VAL A 119 -17.33 -5.15 11.27
C VAL A 119 -17.64 -3.70 10.91
N MET A 120 -17.70 -3.37 9.61
CA MET A 120 -18.05 -2.02 9.15
C MET A 120 -19.44 -1.60 9.62
N LYS A 121 -20.44 -2.48 9.49
CA LYS A 121 -21.82 -2.22 9.93
C LYS A 121 -21.90 -1.93 11.42
N SER A 122 -21.25 -2.74 12.24
CA SER A 122 -21.21 -2.56 13.70
C SER A 122 -20.49 -1.26 14.09
N ALA A 123 -19.36 -0.96 13.45
CA ALA A 123 -18.61 0.27 13.69
C ALA A 123 -19.40 1.52 13.30
N ILE A 124 -20.04 1.52 12.11
CA ILE A 124 -20.85 2.64 11.63
C ILE A 124 -22.08 2.86 12.52
N ALA A 125 -22.74 1.80 12.95
CA ALA A 125 -23.90 1.90 13.83
C ALA A 125 -23.55 2.54 15.18
N LYS A 126 -22.34 2.33 15.69
CA LYS A 126 -21.88 2.79 16.99
C LYS A 126 -21.22 4.18 16.96
N TYR A 127 -20.45 4.48 15.93
CA TYR A 127 -19.60 5.68 15.87
C TYR A 127 -19.93 6.62 14.71
N GLY A 128 -20.93 6.30 13.90
CA GLY A 128 -21.24 7.02 12.68
C GLY A 128 -20.36 6.58 11.52
N ARG A 129 -20.56 7.15 10.34
CA ARG A 129 -19.81 6.83 9.13
C ARG A 129 -18.59 7.73 8.96
N PRO A 130 -17.44 7.23 8.48
CA PRO A 130 -16.34 8.09 8.08
C PRO A 130 -16.61 8.76 6.73
N LYS A 131 -15.91 9.84 6.43
CA LYS A 131 -15.92 10.46 5.09
C LYS A 131 -15.23 9.55 4.06
N VAL A 132 -14.16 8.86 4.48
CA VAL A 132 -13.34 7.99 3.61
C VAL A 132 -13.01 6.68 4.34
N PHE A 133 -13.19 5.57 3.65
CA PHE A 133 -12.55 4.31 4.01
C PHE A 133 -11.26 4.16 3.22
N ASN A 134 -10.16 3.84 3.90
CA ASN A 134 -8.86 3.58 3.29
C ASN A 134 -8.47 2.11 3.53
N PHE A 135 -8.41 1.34 2.45
CA PHE A 135 -8.09 -0.08 2.46
C PHE A 135 -6.87 -0.40 1.61
N ASP A 136 -6.37 -1.61 1.71
CA ASP A 136 -5.44 -2.14 0.74
C ASP A 136 -6.16 -2.57 -0.56
N ASN A 137 -5.35 -3.08 -1.53
CA ASN A 137 -5.87 -3.57 -2.80
C ASN A 137 -6.30 -5.06 -2.73
N GLY A 138 -6.50 -5.62 -1.55
CA GLY A 138 -6.95 -7.00 -1.37
C GLY A 138 -8.34 -7.24 -1.95
N LYS A 139 -8.61 -8.48 -2.39
CA LYS A 139 -9.90 -8.85 -3.00
C LYS A 139 -11.09 -8.66 -2.08
N SER A 140 -10.89 -8.79 -0.76
CA SER A 140 -11.92 -8.54 0.25
C SER A 140 -12.35 -7.08 0.30
N TYR A 141 -11.45 -6.15 -0.03
CA TYR A 141 -11.67 -4.70 0.00
C TYR A 141 -12.01 -4.11 -1.36
N LYS A 142 -11.33 -4.57 -2.44
CA LYS A 142 -11.48 -4.02 -3.78
C LYS A 142 -12.41 -4.90 -4.62
N ASN A 143 -13.70 -4.68 -4.49
CA ASN A 143 -14.74 -5.38 -5.23
C ASN A 143 -15.95 -4.48 -5.47
N ARG A 144 -16.80 -4.84 -6.45
CA ARG A 144 -17.97 -4.08 -6.83
C ARG A 144 -18.99 -3.91 -5.68
N GLN A 145 -19.08 -4.90 -4.79
CA GLN A 145 -20.00 -4.85 -3.65
C GLN A 145 -19.58 -3.76 -2.66
N MET A 146 -18.27 -3.59 -2.42
CA MET A 146 -17.73 -2.53 -1.60
C MET A 146 -17.99 -1.14 -2.20
N GLU A 147 -17.83 -1.01 -3.51
CA GLU A 147 -18.12 0.25 -4.21
C GLU A 147 -19.61 0.64 -4.08
N LEU A 148 -20.50 -0.31 -4.28
CA LEU A 148 -21.94 -0.10 -4.11
C LEU A 148 -22.33 0.23 -2.66
N LEU A 149 -21.72 -0.45 -1.70
CA LEU A 149 -21.93 -0.17 -0.28
C LEU A 149 -21.49 1.26 0.06
N ALA A 150 -20.26 1.64 -0.31
CA ALA A 150 -19.74 2.98 -0.06
C ALA A 150 -20.60 4.07 -0.69
N ALA A 151 -21.03 3.86 -1.94
CA ALA A 151 -21.95 4.79 -2.60
C ALA A 151 -23.28 4.95 -1.85
N ARG A 152 -23.87 3.85 -1.39
CA ARG A 152 -25.14 3.87 -0.63
C ARG A 152 -25.05 4.60 0.70
N ILE A 153 -23.94 4.44 1.42
CA ILE A 153 -23.76 5.12 2.72
C ILE A 153 -23.15 6.53 2.57
N GLY A 154 -22.81 6.94 1.36
CA GLY A 154 -22.21 8.26 1.07
C GLY A 154 -20.79 8.42 1.62
N THR A 155 -19.97 7.36 1.53
CA THR A 155 -18.56 7.34 1.95
C THR A 155 -17.69 7.12 0.74
N THR A 156 -16.53 7.77 0.67
CA THR A 156 -15.56 7.57 -0.40
C THR A 156 -14.64 6.39 -0.09
N LEU A 157 -14.32 5.59 -1.10
CA LEU A 157 -13.29 4.56 -1.00
C LEU A 157 -11.95 5.10 -1.49
N SER A 158 -10.92 4.86 -0.70
CA SER A 158 -9.52 5.09 -1.05
C SER A 158 -8.74 3.79 -0.89
N TYR A 159 -7.79 3.57 -1.78
CA TYR A 159 -6.93 2.40 -1.72
C TYR A 159 -5.47 2.81 -1.66
N CYS A 160 -4.71 2.11 -0.82
CA CYS A 160 -3.28 2.36 -0.69
C CYS A 160 -2.56 2.16 -2.03
N GLN A 161 -1.63 3.06 -2.35
CA GLN A 161 -0.81 2.86 -3.54
C GLN A 161 0.03 1.60 -3.37
N PRO A 162 0.12 0.74 -4.40
CA PRO A 162 0.97 -0.44 -4.37
C PRO A 162 2.41 -0.07 -3.99
N TYR A 163 3.03 -0.88 -3.13
CA TYR A 163 4.43 -0.70 -2.68
C TYR A 163 4.73 0.59 -1.91
N THR A 164 3.73 1.21 -1.27
CA THR A 164 3.93 2.38 -0.41
C THR A 164 3.65 1.98 1.05
N PRO A 165 4.68 1.68 1.88
CA PRO A 165 4.49 1.19 3.25
C PRO A 165 3.74 2.18 4.15
N THR A 166 3.88 3.48 3.87
CA THR A 166 3.30 4.57 4.67
C THR A 166 1.78 4.60 4.70
N GLY A 167 1.11 3.93 3.74
CA GLY A 167 -0.36 3.91 3.68
C GLY A 167 -1.02 3.04 4.76
N LYS A 168 -0.29 2.05 5.32
CA LYS A 168 -0.79 1.09 6.31
C LYS A 168 -0.17 1.24 7.69
N ALA A 169 0.93 1.99 7.83
CA ALA A 169 1.71 2.11 9.07
C ALA A 169 0.92 2.52 10.32
N LYS A 170 -0.38 2.79 10.16
CA LYS A 170 -1.25 3.24 11.25
C LYS A 170 -2.10 2.14 11.85
N ILE A 171 -2.30 1.05 11.14
CA ILE A 171 -3.11 -0.09 11.59
C ILE A 171 -2.23 -1.32 11.88
N GLU A 172 -1.01 -1.36 11.33
CA GLU A 172 0.04 -2.33 11.67
C GLU A 172 0.67 -2.01 13.02
#